data_106d416b6a9c579c40f973f7bd1d01f4
#
_entry.id   106d416b6a9c579c40f973f7bd1d01f4
#
_cell.length_a   1.000
_cell.length_b   1.000
_cell.length_c   1.000
_cell.angle_alpha   90.00
_cell.angle_beta   90.00
_cell.angle_gamma   90.00
#
_symmetry.space_group_name_H-M   'P 1'
#
loop_
_entity.id
_entity.type
_entity.pdbx_description
1 polymer ?
#
loop_
_entity_poly.entity_id
_entity_poly.type
_entity_poly.pdbx_seq_one_letter_code
_entity_poly.pdbx_strand_id
1 'polypeptide(L)'
;MQSQSIPALGAISLVLAACRTPQQAVQSKENQLAAAGFTLQPANSPKRIAAMNEFPQNKFVRVTSGGTVVYVYADPAGCQCAYFGNQTTWSNYRAAVFANQLANEQQMIATMNQDAFDFGPWAPLLVGRDLRSRASLPD
;
A
#
# COMPACT_ATOMS: atom_id res chain seq x y z
N MET A 1 27.47 14.32 54.36
CA MET A 1 26.99 13.03 53.87
C MET A 1 25.71 13.26 53.06
N GLN A 2 25.84 13.39 51.74
CA GLN A 2 24.71 13.68 50.85
C GLN A 2 24.32 12.37 50.16
N SER A 3 23.13 11.93 50.48
CA SER A 3 22.48 10.80 49.88
C SER A 3 21.85 11.26 48.52
N GLN A 4 22.45 10.88 47.41
CA GLN A 4 21.88 11.16 46.09
C GLN A 4 20.94 10.03 45.69
N SER A 5 19.66 10.33 45.70
CA SER A 5 18.61 9.48 45.16
C SER A 5 18.59 9.59 43.63
N ILE A 6 18.85 8.49 42.95
CA ILE A 6 18.78 8.37 41.50
C ILE A 6 17.32 8.11 41.13
N PRO A 7 16.65 8.96 40.31
CA PRO A 7 15.32 8.62 39.79
C PRO A 7 15.46 7.62 38.63
N ALA A 8 14.78 6.50 38.75
CA ALA A 8 14.63 5.52 37.68
C ALA A 8 13.83 6.15 36.52
N LEU A 9 14.50 6.38 35.40
CA LEU A 9 13.84 6.73 34.14
C LEU A 9 13.13 5.49 33.58
N GLY A 10 11.82 5.47 33.76
CA GLY A 10 10.96 4.52 33.08
C GLY A 10 10.95 4.79 31.56
N ALA A 11 11.49 3.88 30.78
CA ALA A 11 11.39 3.91 29.33
C ALA A 11 9.94 3.63 28.91
N ILE A 12 9.20 4.68 28.56
CA ILE A 12 7.89 4.56 27.92
C ILE A 12 8.15 4.24 26.46
N SER A 13 8.06 2.97 26.11
CA SER A 13 8.05 2.53 24.70
C SER A 13 6.73 2.96 24.07
N LEU A 14 6.72 4.09 23.36
CA LEU A 14 5.62 4.48 22.50
C LEU A 14 5.60 3.51 21.29
N VAL A 15 4.68 2.57 21.33
CA VAL A 15 4.28 1.81 20.14
C VAL A 15 3.50 2.75 19.24
N LEU A 16 4.20 3.37 18.29
CA LEU A 16 3.58 4.13 17.20
C LEU A 16 2.90 3.14 16.26
N ALA A 17 1.63 2.86 16.54
CA ALA A 17 0.75 2.24 15.56
C ALA A 17 0.69 3.16 14.33
N ALA A 18 1.32 2.75 13.24
CA ALA A 18 1.34 3.48 11.98
C ALA A 18 -0.03 3.39 11.30
N CYS A 19 -1.01 4.11 11.85
CA CYS A 19 -2.26 4.40 11.15
C CYS A 19 -1.92 5.35 10.01
N ARG A 20 -1.95 4.85 8.76
CA ARG A 20 -1.85 5.70 7.58
C ARG A 20 -3.02 6.66 7.58
N THR A 21 -2.73 7.96 7.70
CA THR A 21 -3.77 8.98 7.61
C THR A 21 -4.31 9.05 6.18
N PRO A 22 -5.57 9.48 5.96
CA PRO A 22 -6.12 9.68 4.62
C PRO A 22 -5.22 10.56 3.72
N GLN A 23 -4.57 11.56 4.30
CA GLN A 23 -3.63 12.44 3.61
C GLN A 23 -2.38 11.71 3.10
N GLN A 24 -1.84 10.77 3.85
CA GLN A 24 -0.71 9.94 3.41
C GLN A 24 -1.11 9.02 2.25
N ALA A 25 -2.34 8.53 2.24
CA ALA A 25 -2.84 7.71 1.13
C ALA A 25 -2.97 8.54 -0.16
N VAL A 26 -3.44 9.79 -0.09
CA VAL A 26 -3.51 10.72 -1.22
C VAL A 26 -2.11 11.02 -1.74
N GLN A 27 -1.16 11.42 -0.90
CA GLN A 27 0.22 11.70 -1.30
C GLN A 27 0.91 10.48 -1.93
N SER A 28 0.64 9.28 -1.40
CA SER A 28 1.15 8.04 -1.99
C SER A 28 0.62 7.82 -3.40
N LYS A 29 -0.66 8.12 -3.65
CA LYS A 29 -1.28 8.02 -4.96
C LYS A 29 -0.69 9.01 -5.95
N GLU A 30 -0.56 10.27 -5.54
CA GLU A 30 0.04 11.33 -6.34
C GLU A 30 1.48 10.99 -6.75
N ASN A 31 2.28 10.50 -5.80
CA ASN A 31 3.65 10.07 -6.06
C ASN A 31 3.71 8.89 -7.04
N GLN A 32 2.80 7.93 -6.94
CA GLN A 32 2.72 6.81 -7.89
C GLN A 32 2.35 7.27 -9.30
N LEU A 33 1.43 8.22 -9.41
CA LEU A 33 1.03 8.80 -10.69
C LEU A 33 2.18 9.57 -11.34
N ALA A 34 2.87 10.41 -10.57
CA ALA A 34 4.03 11.16 -11.04
C ALA A 34 5.18 10.23 -11.46
N ALA A 35 5.48 9.20 -10.66
CA ALA A 35 6.53 8.22 -10.98
C ALA A 35 6.23 7.41 -12.25
N ALA A 36 4.96 7.14 -12.53
CA ALA A 36 4.53 6.49 -13.76
C ALA A 36 4.59 7.40 -15.00
N GLY A 37 4.76 8.71 -14.81
CA GLY A 37 4.86 9.70 -15.88
C GLY A 37 3.56 10.41 -16.24
N PHE A 38 2.54 10.38 -15.35
CA PHE A 38 1.34 11.20 -15.52
C PHE A 38 1.66 12.67 -15.33
N THR A 39 1.06 13.50 -16.18
CA THR A 39 1.21 14.97 -16.12
C THR A 39 0.07 15.55 -15.30
N LEU A 40 0.40 16.30 -14.26
CA LEU A 40 -0.55 17.02 -13.42
C LEU A 40 -1.03 18.28 -14.12
N GLN A 41 -2.34 18.51 -14.15
CA GLN A 41 -2.99 19.71 -14.64
C GLN A 41 -3.87 20.28 -13.51
N PRO A 42 -3.51 21.46 -12.95
CA PRO A 42 -4.31 22.07 -11.89
C PRO A 42 -5.62 22.63 -12.44
N ALA A 43 -6.71 22.41 -11.72
CA ALA A 43 -8.01 22.99 -12.02
C ALA A 43 -8.14 24.38 -11.37
N ASN A 44 -7.34 25.34 -11.86
CA ASN A 44 -7.20 26.69 -11.30
C ASN A 44 -8.12 27.75 -11.96
N SER A 45 -9.08 27.34 -12.74
CA SER A 45 -10.10 28.22 -13.35
C SER A 45 -11.48 27.56 -13.30
N PRO A 46 -12.56 28.36 -13.29
CA PRO A 46 -13.93 27.81 -13.25
C PRO A 46 -14.21 26.83 -14.38
N LYS A 47 -13.69 27.07 -15.56
CA LYS A 47 -13.83 26.19 -16.72
C LYS A 47 -13.12 24.85 -16.51
N ARG A 48 -11.90 24.85 -15.93
CA ARG A 48 -11.15 23.63 -15.66
C ARG A 48 -11.75 22.83 -14.51
N ILE A 49 -12.30 23.51 -13.49
CA ILE A 49 -13.03 22.88 -12.41
C ILE A 49 -14.28 22.17 -12.94
N ALA A 50 -15.06 22.84 -13.79
CA ALA A 50 -16.24 22.24 -14.41
C ALA A 50 -15.87 21.00 -15.25
N ALA A 51 -14.84 21.10 -16.08
CA ALA A 51 -14.36 19.99 -16.90
C ALA A 51 -13.83 18.82 -16.04
N MET A 52 -13.15 19.10 -14.95
CA MET A 52 -12.67 18.06 -14.01
C MET A 52 -13.83 17.33 -13.35
N ASN A 53 -14.90 18.03 -12.99
CA ASN A 53 -16.09 17.47 -12.34
C ASN A 53 -16.94 16.58 -13.25
N GLU A 54 -16.71 16.63 -14.57
CA GLU A 54 -17.35 15.70 -15.52
C GLU A 54 -16.77 14.28 -15.40
N PHE A 55 -15.57 14.14 -14.84
CA PHE A 55 -14.94 12.85 -14.63
C PHE A 55 -15.31 12.26 -13.26
N PRO A 56 -15.46 10.93 -13.15
CA PRO A 56 -15.65 10.28 -11.87
C PRO A 56 -14.42 10.51 -10.98
N GLN A 57 -14.67 10.95 -9.75
CA GLN A 57 -13.61 11.29 -8.80
C GLN A 57 -12.83 10.05 -8.36
N ASN A 58 -11.52 10.18 -8.26
CA ASN A 58 -10.60 9.15 -7.77
C ASN A 58 -10.64 7.83 -8.57
N LYS A 59 -10.98 7.92 -9.84
CA LYS A 59 -11.03 6.78 -10.78
C LYS A 59 -10.31 7.13 -12.08
N PHE A 60 -9.72 6.11 -12.68
CA PHE A 60 -9.16 6.26 -14.02
C PHE A 60 -10.26 6.17 -15.07
N VAL A 61 -10.23 7.08 -16.01
CA VAL A 61 -11.09 7.08 -17.19
C VAL A 61 -10.21 7.04 -18.43
N ARG A 62 -10.58 6.20 -19.37
CA ARG A 62 -9.98 6.15 -20.71
C ARG A 62 -10.78 7.02 -21.64
N VAL A 63 -10.14 8.04 -22.18
CA VAL A 63 -10.75 8.96 -23.16
C VAL A 63 -10.04 8.80 -24.49
N THR A 64 -10.78 8.78 -25.59
CA THR A 64 -10.20 8.81 -26.94
C THR A 64 -10.47 10.18 -27.55
N SER A 65 -9.41 10.90 -27.88
CA SER A 65 -9.48 12.22 -28.50
C SER A 65 -8.59 12.25 -29.72
N GLY A 66 -9.15 12.55 -30.88
CA GLY A 66 -8.40 12.63 -32.14
C GLY A 66 -7.64 11.33 -32.50
N GLY A 67 -8.18 10.16 -32.18
CA GLY A 67 -7.51 8.87 -32.41
C GLY A 67 -6.45 8.49 -31.38
N THR A 68 -6.17 9.39 -30.43
CA THR A 68 -5.21 9.14 -29.34
C THR A 68 -5.93 8.75 -28.05
N VAL A 69 -5.44 7.71 -27.39
CA VAL A 69 -5.94 7.28 -26.09
C VAL A 69 -5.24 8.06 -24.97
N VAL A 70 -6.04 8.68 -24.10
CA VAL A 70 -5.57 9.40 -22.92
C VAL A 70 -6.24 8.80 -21.68
N TYR A 71 -5.47 8.56 -20.65
CA TYR A 71 -5.95 8.14 -19.34
C TYR A 71 -6.02 9.35 -18.41
N VAL A 72 -7.16 9.56 -17.80
CA VAL A 72 -7.42 10.70 -16.91
C VAL A 72 -7.74 10.18 -15.51
N TYR A 73 -7.13 10.80 -14.51
CA TYR A 73 -7.46 10.60 -13.11
C TYR A 73 -7.76 11.95 -12.46
N ALA A 74 -8.99 12.16 -12.04
CA ALA A 74 -9.41 13.40 -11.40
C ALA A 74 -9.40 13.28 -9.88
N ASP A 75 -8.70 14.21 -9.22
CA ASP A 75 -8.62 14.31 -7.75
C ASP A 75 -9.05 15.71 -7.28
N PRO A 76 -10.37 15.95 -7.20
CA PRO A 76 -10.91 17.24 -6.79
C PRO A 76 -10.73 17.49 -5.28
N ALA A 77 -10.65 16.45 -4.46
CA ALA A 77 -10.57 16.56 -3.01
C ALA A 77 -9.13 16.70 -2.49
N GLY A 78 -8.17 16.09 -3.17
CA GLY A 78 -6.75 16.13 -2.80
C GLY A 78 -6.07 17.39 -3.32
N CYS A 79 -5.73 17.41 -4.59
CA CYS A 79 -4.97 18.51 -5.19
C CYS A 79 -5.81 19.52 -5.97
N GLN A 80 -7.10 19.33 -6.14
CA GLN A 80 -7.93 20.05 -7.12
C GLN A 80 -7.29 20.01 -8.52
N CYS A 81 -6.89 18.84 -8.95
CA CYS A 81 -6.14 18.62 -10.18
C CYS A 81 -6.62 17.36 -10.91
N ALA A 82 -6.20 17.24 -12.16
CA ALA A 82 -6.35 16.02 -12.94
C ALA A 82 -4.99 15.59 -13.48
N TYR A 83 -4.78 14.28 -13.53
CA TYR A 83 -3.60 13.67 -14.09
C TYR A 83 -3.93 13.07 -15.44
N PHE A 84 -3.07 13.34 -16.41
CA PHE A 84 -3.20 12.89 -17.79
C PHE A 84 -2.01 12.00 -18.17
N GLY A 85 -2.29 10.86 -18.75
CA GLY A 85 -1.26 9.93 -19.21
C GLY A 85 -1.64 9.24 -20.51
N ASN A 86 -0.63 8.82 -21.24
CA ASN A 86 -0.79 8.00 -22.44
C ASN A 86 -0.79 6.50 -22.10
N GLN A 87 -0.84 5.64 -23.12
CA GLN A 87 -0.82 4.19 -22.97
C GLN A 87 0.43 3.68 -22.24
N THR A 88 1.59 4.24 -22.52
CA THR A 88 2.86 3.86 -21.86
C THR A 88 2.82 4.22 -20.38
N THR A 89 2.39 5.43 -20.05
CA THR A 89 2.20 5.91 -18.67
C THR A 89 1.25 5.00 -17.89
N TRP A 90 0.14 4.63 -18.52
CA TRP A 90 -0.82 3.70 -17.92
C TRP A 90 -0.22 2.33 -17.65
N SER A 91 0.57 1.79 -18.60
CA SER A 91 1.26 0.52 -18.43
C SER A 91 2.28 0.55 -17.29
N ASN A 92 3.05 1.63 -17.18
CA ASN A 92 4.01 1.83 -16.09
C ASN A 92 3.31 1.88 -14.72
N TYR A 93 2.20 2.61 -14.65
CA TYR A 93 1.40 2.68 -13.42
C TYR A 93 0.88 1.31 -13.00
N ARG A 94 0.30 0.55 -13.93
CA ARG A 94 -0.21 -0.79 -13.64
C ARG A 94 0.90 -1.74 -13.19
N ALA A 95 2.06 -1.69 -13.83
CA ALA A 95 3.21 -2.51 -13.45
C ALA A 95 3.68 -2.20 -12.02
N ALA A 96 3.75 -0.91 -11.65
CA ALA A 96 4.13 -0.48 -10.30
C ALA A 96 3.10 -0.92 -9.25
N VAL A 97 1.81 -0.79 -9.53
CA VAL A 97 0.74 -1.26 -8.62
C VAL A 97 0.82 -2.78 -8.43
N PHE A 98 1.01 -3.54 -9.49
CA PHE A 98 1.14 -4.98 -9.42
C PHE A 98 2.37 -5.42 -8.61
N ALA A 99 3.51 -4.78 -8.82
CA ALA A 99 4.73 -5.06 -8.04
C ALA A 99 4.54 -4.79 -6.55
N ASN A 100 3.85 -3.69 -6.19
CA ASN A 100 3.53 -3.37 -4.79
C ASN A 100 2.57 -4.38 -4.16
N GLN A 101 1.57 -4.86 -4.90
CA GLN A 101 0.66 -5.89 -4.42
C GLN A 101 1.41 -7.19 -4.15
N LEU A 102 2.26 -7.62 -5.06
CA LEU A 102 3.08 -8.83 -4.91
C LEU A 102 4.01 -8.74 -3.70
N ALA A 103 4.67 -7.59 -3.49
CA ALA A 103 5.51 -7.36 -2.32
C ALA A 103 4.73 -7.44 -1.00
N ASN A 104 3.51 -6.87 -0.96
CA ASN A 104 2.64 -6.95 0.21
C ASN A 104 2.17 -8.37 0.51
N GLU A 105 1.84 -9.16 -0.52
CA GLU A 105 1.47 -10.56 -0.37
C GLU A 105 2.63 -11.40 0.17
N GLN A 106 3.85 -11.18 -0.33
CA GLN A 106 5.05 -11.86 0.17
C GLN A 106 5.34 -11.53 1.64
N GLN A 107 5.18 -10.27 2.05
CA GLN A 107 5.33 -9.86 3.44
C GLN A 107 4.28 -10.54 4.33
N MET A 108 3.03 -10.62 3.89
CA MET A 108 1.96 -11.26 4.63
C MET A 108 2.22 -12.76 4.80
N ILE A 109 2.67 -13.45 3.76
CA ILE A 109 3.05 -14.86 3.81
C ILE A 109 4.22 -15.08 4.76
N ALA A 110 5.24 -14.22 4.72
CA ALA A 110 6.40 -14.29 5.62
C ALA A 110 5.97 -14.13 7.08
N THR A 111 5.08 -13.18 7.38
CA THR A 111 4.53 -12.96 8.73
C THR A 111 3.71 -14.16 9.20
N MET A 112 2.82 -14.69 8.36
CA MET A 112 2.03 -15.88 8.67
C MET A 112 2.91 -17.09 8.95
N ASN A 113 4.00 -17.26 8.20
CA ASN A 113 4.94 -18.35 8.42
C ASN A 113 5.68 -18.20 9.75
N GLN A 114 6.07 -16.97 10.14
CA GLN A 114 6.67 -16.71 11.45
C GLN A 114 5.69 -17.04 12.57
N ASP A 115 4.45 -16.57 12.48
CA ASP A 115 3.42 -16.86 13.46
C ASP A 115 3.09 -18.37 13.54
N ALA A 116 3.15 -19.08 12.42
CA ALA A 116 2.95 -20.52 12.37
C ALA A 116 4.06 -21.30 13.08
N PHE A 117 5.27 -20.77 13.15
CA PHE A 117 6.38 -21.38 13.90
C PHE A 117 6.40 -21.00 15.39
N ASP A 118 5.69 -19.96 15.79
CA ASP A 118 5.66 -19.46 17.17
C ASP A 118 4.47 -20.02 17.97
N PHE A 119 4.22 -21.33 17.83
CA PHE A 119 3.24 -22.03 18.66
C PHE A 119 3.70 -22.24 20.11
N GLY A 120 4.81 -21.67 20.52
CA GLY A 120 5.34 -21.71 21.87
C GLY A 120 5.37 -23.15 22.45
N PRO A 121 4.71 -23.40 23.60
CA PRO A 121 4.75 -24.71 24.27
C PRO A 121 4.08 -25.84 23.50
N TRP A 122 3.31 -25.56 22.45
CA TRP A 122 2.56 -26.54 21.66
C TRP A 122 3.33 -27.08 20.45
N ALA A 123 4.42 -26.41 20.04
CA ALA A 123 5.24 -26.78 18.90
C ALA A 123 5.74 -28.24 18.93
N PRO A 124 6.19 -28.79 20.08
CA PRO A 124 6.66 -30.17 20.15
C PRO A 124 5.56 -31.23 19.94
N LEU A 125 4.29 -30.87 20.22
CA LEU A 125 3.16 -31.78 20.06
C LEU A 125 2.74 -31.94 18.61
N LEU A 126 3.00 -30.96 17.79
CA LEU A 126 2.65 -30.97 16.36
C LEU A 126 3.72 -31.71 15.52
N VAL A 127 4.98 -31.59 15.87
CA VAL A 127 6.09 -32.27 15.19
C VAL A 127 6.13 -33.77 15.51
N GLY A 128 5.65 -34.17 16.70
CA GLY A 128 5.66 -35.58 17.13
C GLY A 128 4.57 -36.45 16.51
N ARG A 129 3.55 -35.89 15.89
CA ARG A 129 2.44 -36.65 15.31
C ARG A 129 2.70 -37.20 13.93
N ASP A 130 3.49 -36.49 13.11
CA ASP A 130 3.70 -36.89 11.71
C ASP A 130 4.74 -38.03 11.54
N LEU A 131 5.65 -38.20 12.49
CA LEU A 131 6.69 -39.24 12.36
C LEU A 131 6.23 -40.65 12.82
N ARG A 132 5.19 -40.74 13.64
CA ARG A 132 4.66 -42.03 14.08
C ARG A 132 3.62 -42.64 13.13
N SER A 133 3.02 -41.82 12.27
CA SER A 133 1.99 -42.31 11.33
C SER A 133 2.57 -42.99 10.07
N ARG A 134 3.87 -42.85 9.84
CA ARG A 134 4.53 -43.48 8.67
C ARG A 134 5.22 -44.79 8.95
N ALA A 135 5.26 -45.23 10.21
CA ALA A 135 5.92 -46.46 10.60
C ALA A 135 5.01 -47.72 10.66
N SER A 136 3.78 -47.62 10.17
CA SER A 136 2.83 -48.75 10.16
C SER A 136 2.19 -48.91 8.78
N LEU A 137 3.01 -49.30 7.78
CA LEU A 137 2.51 -50.00 6.61
C LEU A 137 2.93 -51.46 6.77
N PRO A 138 2.01 -52.41 6.96
CA PRO A 138 2.33 -53.84 6.91
C PRO A 138 2.55 -54.26 5.45
N ASP A 139 3.51 -55.13 5.26
CA ASP A 139 3.75 -55.88 4.00
C ASP A 139 2.49 -56.65 3.55
#